data_76993eb61d90c4e3ad3343c52323c7b2
#
_entry.id   76993eb61d90c4e3ad3343c52323c7b2
#
_cell.length_a   1.000
_cell.length_b   1.000
_cell.length_c   1.000
_cell.angle_alpha   90.00
_cell.angle_beta   90.00
_cell.angle_gamma   90.00
#
_symmetry.space_group_name_H-M   'P 1'
#
loop_
_entity.id
_entity.type
_entity.pdbx_description
1 polymer ?
#
loop_
_entity_poly.entity_id
_entity_poly.type
_entity_poly.pdbx_seq_one_letter_code
_entity_poly.pdbx_strand_id
1 'polypeptide(L)'
;MVTASGTCLHQLKEYNFESIFPGCRVMDIHDYLAEKGISVNGAYNTRYIYHDPCHTPLKEGVPIETVNRLIHPKDGSKVQLSERCCGESGTFAVSRPDIASQVRTAKELSLNQAADKLKTDRFSGKIKVLTACPGCLQGMNRYSEATHTTAEFLVVEMMRSKYGDNWLYETVNKLKDGGIEKVLL
;
A
#
# COMPACT_ATOMS: atom_id res chain seq x y z
N MET A 1 11.67 7.72 -14.05
CA MET A 1 10.57 8.38 -13.29
C MET A 1 9.91 7.37 -12.38
N VAL A 2 9.65 7.72 -11.12
CA VAL A 2 9.03 6.83 -10.13
C VAL A 2 7.74 7.44 -9.60
N THR A 3 6.67 6.65 -9.49
CA THR A 3 5.37 7.07 -8.97
C THR A 3 4.91 6.13 -7.84
N ALA A 4 4.11 6.64 -6.91
CA ALA A 4 3.57 5.86 -5.78
C ALA A 4 2.06 5.59 -5.92
N SER A 5 1.50 5.74 -7.12
CA SER A 5 0.06 5.53 -7.37
C SER A 5 -0.14 4.74 -8.65
N GLY A 6 -0.90 3.64 -8.57
CA GLY A 6 -1.20 2.80 -9.72
C GLY A 6 -1.95 3.54 -10.82
N THR A 7 -2.87 4.44 -10.47
CA THR A 7 -3.58 5.28 -11.46
C THR A 7 -2.62 6.22 -12.18
N CYS A 8 -1.70 6.86 -11.44
CA CYS A 8 -0.67 7.72 -12.05
C CYS A 8 0.26 6.91 -12.94
N LEU A 9 0.70 5.72 -12.52
CA LEU A 9 1.52 4.85 -13.32
C LEU A 9 0.82 4.46 -14.63
N HIS A 10 -0.45 4.05 -14.54
CA HIS A 10 -1.25 3.68 -15.71
C HIS A 10 -1.32 4.85 -16.71
N GLN A 11 -1.65 6.05 -16.21
CA GLN A 11 -1.77 7.24 -17.05
C GLN A 11 -0.41 7.65 -17.65
N LEU A 12 0.67 7.59 -16.89
CA LEU A 12 2.01 7.95 -17.36
C LEU A 12 2.55 6.96 -18.41
N LYS A 13 2.13 5.69 -18.36
CA LYS A 13 2.50 4.70 -19.38
C LYS A 13 1.85 4.97 -20.77
N GLU A 14 0.76 5.75 -20.82
CA GLU A 14 0.15 6.19 -22.09
C GLU A 14 1.01 7.24 -22.81
N TYR A 15 1.89 7.94 -22.09
CA TYR A 15 2.84 8.87 -22.70
C TYR A 15 4.13 8.13 -23.08
N ASN A 16 4.57 8.31 -24.31
CA ASN A 16 5.82 7.72 -24.78
C ASN A 16 7.03 8.54 -24.28
N PHE A 17 7.33 8.44 -22.98
CA PHE A 17 8.44 9.17 -22.35
C PHE A 17 9.81 8.82 -22.97
N GLU A 18 9.99 7.60 -23.44
CA GLU A 18 11.25 7.19 -24.05
C GLU A 18 11.56 7.94 -25.35
N SER A 19 10.52 8.34 -26.11
CA SER A 19 10.71 9.17 -27.30
C SER A 19 11.11 10.62 -26.98
N ILE A 20 10.71 11.11 -25.79
CA ILE A 20 11.02 12.48 -25.34
C ILE A 20 12.34 12.48 -24.55
N PHE A 21 12.55 11.48 -23.71
CA PHE A 21 13.73 11.31 -22.85
C PHE A 21 14.28 9.89 -23.02
N PRO A 22 15.19 9.67 -24.00
CA PRO A 22 15.75 8.34 -24.25
C PRO A 22 16.37 7.71 -22.99
N GLY A 23 16.01 6.45 -22.74
CA GLY A 23 16.43 5.72 -21.52
C GLY A 23 15.57 6.01 -20.29
N CYS A 24 14.53 6.83 -20.38
CA CYS A 24 13.61 7.07 -19.27
C CYS A 24 12.67 5.87 -19.09
N ARG A 25 12.67 5.28 -17.90
CA ARG A 25 11.69 4.28 -17.47
C ARG A 25 10.67 4.91 -16.53
N VAL A 26 9.39 4.59 -16.74
CA VAL A 26 8.30 4.92 -15.81
C VAL A 26 7.95 3.68 -15.01
N MET A 27 8.10 3.73 -13.70
CA MET A 27 7.87 2.59 -12.83
C MET A 27 7.24 2.97 -11.48
N ASP A 28 6.67 2.01 -10.83
CA ASP A 28 6.13 2.17 -9.48
C ASP A 28 7.24 2.14 -8.43
N ILE A 29 7.01 2.83 -7.32
CA ILE A 29 7.97 2.89 -6.20
C ILE A 29 8.23 1.49 -5.61
N HIS A 30 7.22 0.63 -5.55
CA HIS A 30 7.37 -0.70 -4.96
C HIS A 30 8.23 -1.60 -5.86
N ASP A 31 8.03 -1.54 -7.19
CA ASP A 31 8.89 -2.25 -8.14
C ASP A 31 10.32 -1.72 -8.09
N TYR A 32 10.49 -0.39 -8.02
CA TYR A 32 11.80 0.23 -7.88
C TYR A 32 12.52 -0.24 -6.61
N LEU A 33 11.83 -0.25 -5.46
CA LEU A 33 12.41 -0.71 -4.20
C LEU A 33 12.77 -2.20 -4.26
N ALA A 34 11.92 -3.03 -4.88
CA ALA A 34 12.18 -4.44 -5.07
C ALA A 34 13.37 -4.71 -5.99
N GLU A 35 13.52 -3.96 -7.11
CA GLU A 35 14.70 -4.01 -7.98
C GLU A 35 15.99 -3.63 -7.23
N LYS A 36 15.91 -2.67 -6.31
CA LYS A 36 17.05 -2.25 -5.48
C LYS A 36 17.33 -3.19 -4.32
N GLY A 37 16.58 -4.27 -4.17
CA GLY A 37 16.72 -5.21 -3.05
C GLY A 37 16.39 -4.60 -1.68
N ILE A 38 15.60 -3.52 -1.66
CA ILE A 38 15.23 -2.85 -0.41
C ILE A 38 14.06 -3.59 0.22
N SER A 39 14.27 -4.04 1.44
CA SER A 39 13.23 -4.65 2.27
C SER A 39 13.29 -4.14 3.69
N VAL A 40 12.21 -4.29 4.43
CA VAL A 40 12.11 -3.88 5.82
C VAL A 40 11.45 -4.96 6.67
N ASN A 41 11.84 -5.03 7.95
CA ASN A 41 11.08 -5.79 8.94
C ASN A 41 9.89 -4.94 9.36
N GLY A 42 8.71 -5.51 9.34
CA GLY A 42 7.48 -4.85 9.73
C GLY A 42 7.48 -4.40 11.20
N ALA A 43 6.44 -3.69 11.60
CA ALA A 43 6.29 -3.20 12.97
C ALA A 43 6.17 -4.38 13.96
N TYR A 44 6.58 -4.13 15.22
CA TYR A 44 6.47 -5.12 16.28
C TYR A 44 4.99 -5.50 16.54
N ASN A 45 4.75 -6.79 16.76
CA ASN A 45 3.42 -7.33 17.04
C ASN A 45 2.35 -6.88 16.05
N THR A 46 2.72 -6.88 14.73
CA THR A 46 1.84 -6.43 13.65
C THR A 46 1.87 -7.45 12.51
N ARG A 47 0.69 -7.89 12.06
CA ARG A 47 0.49 -8.70 10.87
C ARG A 47 -0.17 -7.88 9.78
N TYR A 48 0.02 -8.28 8.53
CA TYR A 48 -0.36 -7.48 7.39
C TYR A 48 -1.29 -8.21 6.43
N ILE A 49 -2.27 -7.46 5.92
CA ILE A 49 -3.10 -7.81 4.77
C ILE A 49 -2.69 -6.86 3.64
N TYR A 50 -2.57 -7.33 2.42
CA TYR A 50 -2.40 -6.47 1.27
C TYR A 50 -3.69 -6.41 0.46
N HIS A 51 -4.16 -5.20 0.19
CA HIS A 51 -5.21 -4.92 -0.78
C HIS A 51 -4.58 -4.46 -2.08
N ASP A 52 -4.70 -5.31 -3.11
CA ASP A 52 -4.23 -4.97 -4.44
C ASP A 52 -5.22 -4.04 -5.15
N PRO A 53 -4.79 -2.83 -5.58
CA PRO A 53 -5.67 -1.88 -6.27
C PRO A 53 -6.11 -2.37 -7.64
N CYS A 54 -7.25 -1.85 -8.15
CA CYS A 54 -7.73 -2.17 -9.50
C CYS A 54 -6.72 -1.82 -10.60
N HIS A 55 -6.01 -0.69 -10.43
CA HIS A 55 -4.83 -0.34 -11.21
C HIS A 55 -3.60 -0.68 -10.39
N THR A 56 -3.34 -2.00 -10.24
CA THR A 56 -2.16 -2.41 -9.47
C THR A 56 -0.90 -1.92 -10.13
N PRO A 57 0.01 -1.29 -9.36
CA PRO A 57 1.33 -0.94 -9.87
C PRO A 57 2.20 -2.17 -10.15
N LEU A 58 1.87 -3.34 -9.59
CA LEU A 58 2.66 -4.57 -9.61
C LEU A 58 2.21 -5.56 -10.71
N LYS A 59 1.66 -5.05 -11.82
CA LYS A 59 1.03 -5.87 -12.89
C LYS A 59 1.96 -6.88 -13.58
N GLU A 60 3.26 -6.65 -13.57
CA GLU A 60 4.23 -7.49 -14.28
C GLU A 60 4.65 -8.73 -13.48
N GLY A 61 4.07 -8.92 -12.29
CA GLY A 61 4.37 -10.04 -11.40
C GLY A 61 3.15 -10.50 -10.60
N VAL A 62 3.40 -11.25 -9.57
CA VAL A 62 2.40 -11.62 -8.56
C VAL A 62 2.49 -10.57 -7.43
N PRO A 63 1.52 -9.65 -7.29
CA PRO A 63 1.62 -8.52 -6.37
C PRO A 63 1.97 -8.91 -4.95
N ILE A 64 1.36 -9.98 -4.43
CA ILE A 64 1.61 -10.45 -3.07
C ILE A 64 3.05 -10.97 -2.85
N GLU A 65 3.68 -11.50 -3.88
CA GLU A 65 5.09 -11.92 -3.79
C GLU A 65 6.01 -10.72 -3.70
N THR A 66 5.76 -9.67 -4.50
CA THR A 66 6.52 -8.42 -4.40
C THR A 66 6.33 -7.78 -3.03
N VAL A 67 5.11 -7.73 -2.51
CA VAL A 67 4.86 -7.20 -1.15
C VAL A 67 5.59 -8.01 -0.09
N ASN A 68 5.57 -9.34 -0.16
CA ASN A 68 6.30 -10.20 0.78
C ASN A 68 7.83 -10.09 0.65
N ARG A 69 8.36 -9.59 -0.48
CA ARG A 69 9.79 -9.24 -0.59
C ARG A 69 10.13 -7.88 0.04
N LEU A 70 9.17 -6.95 0.05
CA LEU A 70 9.37 -5.60 0.54
C LEU A 70 9.20 -5.47 2.06
N ILE A 71 8.24 -6.20 2.64
CA ILE A 71 7.95 -6.12 4.07
C ILE A 71 7.82 -7.51 4.67
N HIS A 72 8.58 -7.76 5.72
CA HIS A 72 8.61 -9.03 6.44
C HIS A 72 8.02 -8.86 7.84
N PRO A 73 6.84 -9.42 8.15
CA PRO A 73 6.32 -9.42 9.53
C PRO A 73 7.34 -10.05 10.49
N LYS A 74 7.57 -9.40 11.65
CA LYS A 74 8.60 -9.83 12.61
C LYS A 74 8.36 -11.20 13.24
N ASP A 75 7.12 -11.67 13.21
CA ASP A 75 6.76 -13.00 13.71
C ASP A 75 6.92 -14.12 12.65
N GLY A 76 7.45 -13.79 11.48
CA GLY A 76 7.65 -14.71 10.37
C GLY A 76 6.38 -15.07 9.59
N SER A 77 5.23 -14.48 9.92
CA SER A 77 4.01 -14.67 9.14
C SER A 77 4.16 -14.05 7.74
N LYS A 78 3.34 -14.51 6.79
CA LYS A 78 3.26 -13.90 5.45
C LYS A 78 2.14 -12.87 5.40
N VAL A 79 2.34 -11.84 4.59
CA VAL A 79 1.27 -10.89 4.25
C VAL A 79 0.15 -11.65 3.54
N GLN A 80 -1.09 -11.47 3.98
CA GLN A 80 -2.27 -12.08 3.37
C GLN A 80 -2.84 -11.19 2.29
N LEU A 81 -3.31 -11.76 1.19
CA LEU A 81 -4.02 -11.01 0.16
C LEU A 81 -5.48 -10.85 0.58
N SER A 82 -6.03 -9.64 0.42
CA SER A 82 -7.46 -9.37 0.47
C SER A 82 -7.97 -9.08 -0.93
N GLU A 83 -8.80 -9.95 -1.43
CA GLU A 83 -9.45 -9.82 -2.72
C GLU A 83 -10.58 -8.76 -2.69
N ARG A 84 -11.29 -8.59 -3.79
CA ARG A 84 -12.42 -7.67 -3.99
C ARG A 84 -12.03 -6.20 -4.06
N CYS A 85 -12.80 -5.47 -4.85
CA CYS A 85 -12.66 -4.02 -5.01
C CYS A 85 -12.92 -3.27 -3.71
N CYS A 86 -12.26 -2.14 -3.50
CA CYS A 86 -12.51 -1.27 -2.35
C CYS A 86 -13.85 -0.50 -2.40
N GLY A 87 -14.45 -0.38 -3.58
CA GLY A 87 -15.70 0.36 -3.77
C GLY A 87 -15.58 1.89 -3.74
N GLU A 88 -14.35 2.43 -3.89
CA GLU A 88 -14.08 3.88 -3.78
C GLU A 88 -13.67 4.53 -5.13
N SER A 89 -14.01 3.92 -6.26
CA SER A 89 -13.62 4.45 -7.57
C SER A 89 -14.36 5.74 -7.91
N GLY A 90 -13.65 6.87 -7.87
CA GLY A 90 -14.17 8.18 -8.31
C GLY A 90 -15.54 8.52 -7.74
N THR A 91 -16.48 8.84 -8.62
CA THR A 91 -17.87 9.18 -8.27
C THR A 91 -18.80 7.96 -8.15
N PHE A 92 -18.26 6.74 -8.22
CA PHE A 92 -19.05 5.51 -8.25
C PHE A 92 -20.07 5.40 -7.09
N ALA A 93 -19.63 5.76 -5.88
CA ALA A 93 -20.49 5.71 -4.71
C ALA A 93 -21.64 6.74 -4.73
N VAL A 94 -21.48 7.81 -5.51
CA VAL A 94 -22.51 8.85 -5.67
C VAL A 94 -23.47 8.51 -6.84
N SER A 95 -22.90 8.02 -7.94
CA SER A 95 -23.68 7.68 -9.15
C SER A 95 -24.46 6.38 -9.04
N ARG A 96 -23.94 5.40 -8.30
CA ARG A 96 -24.55 4.07 -8.13
C ARG A 96 -24.41 3.59 -6.68
N PRO A 97 -25.08 4.25 -5.72
CA PRO A 97 -24.97 3.90 -4.29
C PRO A 97 -25.48 2.48 -3.98
N ASP A 98 -26.43 2.00 -4.75
CA ASP A 98 -26.97 0.65 -4.68
C ASP A 98 -25.92 -0.43 -4.93
N ILE A 99 -25.12 -0.27 -5.99
CA ILE A 99 -24.03 -1.20 -6.33
C ILE A 99 -22.84 -1.00 -5.41
N ALA A 100 -22.50 0.26 -5.13
CA ALA A 100 -21.35 0.58 -4.26
C ALA A 100 -21.52 -0.03 -2.85
N SER A 101 -22.72 -0.03 -2.30
CA SER A 101 -23.00 -0.67 -1.01
C SER A 101 -22.76 -2.17 -1.03
N GLN A 102 -23.17 -2.87 -2.10
CA GLN A 102 -22.93 -4.30 -2.26
C GLN A 102 -21.44 -4.62 -2.39
N VAL A 103 -20.70 -3.83 -3.18
CA VAL A 103 -19.25 -3.97 -3.34
C VAL A 103 -18.54 -3.77 -2.00
N ARG A 104 -18.93 -2.76 -1.23
CA ARG A 104 -18.38 -2.47 0.09
C ARG A 104 -18.65 -3.61 1.08
N THR A 105 -19.87 -4.13 1.13
CA THR A 105 -20.19 -5.28 2.00
C THR A 105 -19.33 -6.50 1.63
N ALA A 106 -19.20 -6.80 0.33
CA ALA A 106 -18.34 -7.90 -0.12
C ALA A 106 -16.86 -7.69 0.24
N LYS A 107 -16.38 -6.42 0.22
CA LYS A 107 -15.02 -6.08 0.64
C LYS A 107 -14.82 -6.24 2.13
N GLU A 108 -15.74 -5.78 2.95
CA GLU A 108 -15.70 -5.93 4.40
C GLU A 108 -15.62 -7.41 4.80
N LEU A 109 -16.46 -8.25 4.20
CA LEU A 109 -16.41 -9.71 4.42
C LEU A 109 -15.05 -10.30 4.02
N SER A 110 -14.48 -9.88 2.89
CA SER A 110 -13.16 -10.34 2.45
C SER A 110 -12.04 -9.91 3.41
N LEU A 111 -12.13 -8.70 3.97
CA LEU A 111 -11.18 -8.23 4.97
C LEU A 111 -11.27 -9.01 6.28
N ASN A 112 -12.50 -9.27 6.77
CA ASN A 112 -12.72 -10.08 7.95
C ASN A 112 -12.14 -11.49 7.77
N GLN A 113 -12.40 -12.14 6.63
CA GLN A 113 -11.83 -13.45 6.32
C GLN A 113 -10.30 -13.46 6.28
N ALA A 114 -9.69 -12.40 5.72
CA ALA A 114 -8.23 -12.27 5.70
C ALA A 114 -7.68 -12.00 7.11
N ALA A 115 -8.35 -11.17 7.90
CA ALA A 115 -7.99 -10.90 9.29
C ALA A 115 -8.09 -12.15 10.17
N ASP A 116 -9.14 -12.94 10.01
CA ASP A 116 -9.35 -14.17 10.79
C ASP A 116 -8.26 -15.22 10.50
N LYS A 117 -7.78 -15.31 9.27
CA LYS A 117 -6.61 -16.16 8.93
C LYS A 117 -5.32 -15.72 9.64
N LEU A 118 -5.23 -14.44 10.00
CA LEU A 118 -4.07 -13.89 10.72
C LEU A 118 -4.24 -13.97 12.24
N LYS A 119 -5.47 -14.08 12.75
CA LYS A 119 -5.73 -14.27 14.16
C LYS A 119 -5.41 -15.72 14.55
N THR A 120 -4.53 -15.90 15.49
CA THR A 120 -4.25 -17.19 16.12
C THR A 120 -4.39 -17.02 17.63
N ASP A 121 -4.63 -18.09 18.38
CA ASP A 121 -4.87 -18.07 19.82
C ASP A 121 -3.78 -17.31 20.63
N ARG A 122 -2.59 -17.17 20.05
CA ARG A 122 -1.45 -16.50 20.67
C ARG A 122 -1.17 -15.10 20.12
N PHE A 123 -1.94 -14.64 19.12
CA PHE A 123 -1.69 -13.34 18.50
C PHE A 123 -2.69 -12.30 19.04
N SER A 124 -2.17 -11.36 19.83
CA SER A 124 -2.93 -10.23 20.38
C SER A 124 -2.50 -8.87 19.77
N GLY A 125 -1.82 -8.92 18.62
CA GLY A 125 -1.25 -7.76 17.98
C GLY A 125 -2.22 -7.01 17.06
N LYS A 126 -1.67 -6.06 16.31
CA LYS A 126 -2.41 -5.25 15.33
C LYS A 126 -2.44 -5.95 13.96
N ILE A 127 -3.55 -5.80 13.26
CA ILE A 127 -3.65 -6.18 11.85
C ILE A 127 -3.76 -4.89 11.04
N LYS A 128 -2.83 -4.71 10.10
CA LYS A 128 -2.84 -3.56 9.18
C LYS A 128 -3.13 -4.00 7.75
N VAL A 129 -3.95 -3.21 7.07
CA VAL A 129 -4.21 -3.36 5.64
C VAL A 129 -3.31 -2.42 4.86
N LEU A 130 -2.43 -2.98 4.05
CA LEU A 130 -1.52 -2.22 3.20
C LEU A 130 -2.09 -2.08 1.79
N THR A 131 -1.91 -0.94 1.17
CA THR A 131 -2.31 -0.69 -0.22
C THR A 131 -1.38 0.28 -0.92
N ALA A 132 -1.42 0.31 -2.25
CA ALA A 132 -0.66 1.22 -3.12
C ALA A 132 -1.57 2.25 -3.82
N CYS A 133 -2.76 2.54 -3.29
CA CYS A 133 -3.72 3.46 -3.92
C CYS A 133 -4.39 4.37 -2.86
N PRO A 134 -4.39 5.72 -3.07
CA PRO A 134 -5.00 6.67 -2.13
C PRO A 134 -6.51 6.44 -1.94
N GLY A 135 -7.26 6.19 -3.01
CA GLY A 135 -8.69 5.91 -2.93
C GLY A 135 -8.95 4.61 -2.16
N CYS A 136 -8.14 3.58 -2.40
CA CYS A 136 -8.25 2.32 -1.64
C CYS A 136 -7.89 2.52 -0.17
N LEU A 137 -6.92 3.37 0.16
CA LEU A 137 -6.59 3.68 1.56
C LEU A 137 -7.79 4.27 2.31
N GLN A 138 -8.49 5.22 1.69
CA GLN A 138 -9.75 5.76 2.24
C GLN A 138 -10.80 4.66 2.42
N GLY A 139 -10.97 3.81 1.40
CA GLY A 139 -11.91 2.70 1.44
C GLY A 139 -11.59 1.72 2.56
N MET A 140 -10.33 1.33 2.71
CA MET A 140 -9.92 0.40 3.76
C MET A 140 -10.11 1.00 5.16
N ASN A 141 -9.84 2.29 5.35
CA ASN A 141 -10.07 2.98 6.62
C ASN A 141 -11.55 3.05 7.01
N ARG A 142 -12.47 3.02 6.06
CA ARG A 142 -13.91 2.93 6.31
C ARG A 142 -14.31 1.67 7.07
N TYR A 143 -13.58 0.57 6.84
CA TYR A 143 -13.86 -0.73 7.46
C TYR A 143 -13.13 -0.96 8.79
N SER A 144 -12.30 0.00 9.23
CA SER A 144 -11.41 -0.17 10.39
C SER A 144 -12.13 -0.63 11.64
N GLU A 145 -13.27 -0.02 11.93
CA GLU A 145 -14.07 -0.35 13.11
C GLU A 145 -14.68 -1.75 13.01
N ALA A 146 -15.32 -2.06 11.88
CA ALA A 146 -15.99 -3.35 11.67
C ALA A 146 -15.03 -4.54 11.56
N THR A 147 -13.81 -4.31 11.07
CA THR A 147 -12.80 -5.36 10.85
C THR A 147 -11.70 -5.39 11.90
N HIS A 148 -11.68 -4.41 12.82
CA HIS A 148 -10.60 -4.20 13.79
C HIS A 148 -9.21 -4.14 13.14
N THR A 149 -9.12 -3.50 11.95
CA THR A 149 -7.89 -3.28 11.23
C THR A 149 -7.61 -1.79 11.06
N THR A 150 -6.38 -1.43 10.76
CA THR A 150 -6.02 -0.08 10.32
C THR A 150 -5.42 -0.15 8.93
N ALA A 151 -5.61 0.89 8.12
CA ALA A 151 -5.05 0.89 6.78
C ALA A 151 -3.90 1.90 6.65
N GLU A 152 -2.92 1.57 5.80
CA GLU A 152 -1.78 2.42 5.52
C GLU A 152 -1.26 2.18 4.09
N PHE A 153 -0.55 3.15 3.55
CA PHE A 153 0.26 2.94 2.35
C PHE A 153 1.43 2.00 2.64
N LEU A 154 1.69 1.06 1.73
CA LEU A 154 2.79 0.12 1.87
C LEU A 154 4.13 0.86 2.06
N VAL A 155 4.44 1.85 1.20
CA VAL A 155 5.69 2.61 1.29
C VAL A 155 5.78 3.43 2.59
N VAL A 156 4.67 3.96 3.10
CA VAL A 156 4.64 4.70 4.37
C VAL A 156 4.89 3.76 5.55
N GLU A 157 4.30 2.57 5.54
CA GLU A 157 4.57 1.56 6.56
C GLU A 157 6.02 1.08 6.52
N MET A 158 6.62 0.94 5.34
CA MET A 158 8.04 0.64 5.18
C MET A 158 8.92 1.74 5.79
N MET A 159 8.60 3.02 5.52
CA MET A 159 9.33 4.16 6.10
C MET A 159 9.21 4.18 7.62
N ARG A 160 8.00 3.98 8.15
CA ARG A 160 7.77 3.91 9.60
C ARG A 160 8.52 2.74 10.24
N SER A 161 8.51 1.58 9.60
CA SER A 161 9.20 0.39 10.10
C SER A 161 10.73 0.55 10.11
N LYS A 162 11.28 1.33 9.19
CA LYS A 162 12.73 1.55 9.06
C LYS A 162 13.24 2.70 9.91
N TYR A 163 12.50 3.81 10.00
CA TYR A 163 12.97 5.06 10.60
C TYR A 163 12.17 5.47 11.85
N GLY A 164 11.14 4.70 12.25
CA GLY A 164 10.30 5.00 13.39
C GLY A 164 9.11 5.90 13.07
N ASP A 165 8.26 6.13 14.07
CA ASP A 165 6.99 6.87 13.87
C ASP A 165 7.20 8.36 13.54
N ASN A 166 8.31 8.94 13.96
CA ASN A 166 8.63 10.35 13.75
C ASN A 166 9.30 10.65 12.41
N TRP A 167 9.49 9.66 11.54
CA TRP A 167 10.28 9.81 10.30
C TRP A 167 9.82 10.99 9.42
N LEU A 168 8.52 11.23 9.33
CA LEU A 168 7.97 12.32 8.52
C LEU A 168 8.34 13.70 9.11
N TYR A 169 8.18 13.84 10.42
CA TYR A 169 8.52 15.08 11.14
C TYR A 169 10.03 15.38 11.01
N GLU A 170 10.86 14.37 11.20
CA GLU A 170 12.31 14.51 11.06
C GLU A 170 12.72 14.88 9.63
N THR A 171 12.08 14.25 8.61
CA THR A 171 12.33 14.57 7.20
C THR A 171 11.90 16.00 6.87
N VAL A 172 10.72 16.43 7.33
CA VAL A 172 10.24 17.80 7.12
C VAL A 172 11.16 18.83 7.78
N ASN A 173 11.67 18.55 8.99
CA ASN A 173 12.61 19.44 9.65
C ASN A 173 13.96 19.54 8.89
N LYS A 174 14.48 18.41 8.43
CA LYS A 174 15.70 18.42 7.58
C LYS A 174 15.50 19.25 6.31
N LEU A 175 14.33 19.18 5.69
CA LEU A 175 14.00 20.02 4.52
C LEU A 175 13.95 21.50 4.87
N LYS A 176 13.39 21.87 6.03
CA LYS A 176 13.34 23.27 6.51
C LYS A 176 14.70 23.83 6.85
N ASP A 177 15.57 23.00 7.44
CA ASP A 177 16.89 23.44 7.94
C ASP A 177 17.97 23.51 6.87
N GLY A 178 17.76 22.99 5.69
CA GLY A 178 18.81 22.96 4.68
C GLY A 178 18.42 22.62 3.26
N GLY A 179 17.13 22.63 2.96
CA GLY A 179 16.63 22.35 1.62
C GLY A 179 16.66 20.87 1.26
N ILE A 180 16.23 20.59 0.03
CA ILE A 180 16.07 19.22 -0.49
C ILE A 180 17.41 18.46 -0.57
N GLU A 181 18.51 19.17 -0.74
CA GLU A 181 19.86 18.59 -0.85
C GLU A 181 20.27 17.83 0.42
N LYS A 182 19.87 18.29 1.60
CA LYS A 182 20.13 17.60 2.88
C LYS A 182 19.31 16.31 3.08
N VAL A 183 18.29 16.10 2.27
CA VAL A 183 17.47 14.89 2.35
C VAL A 183 17.94 13.83 1.36
N LEU A 184 18.62 14.24 0.29
CA LEU A 184 19.14 13.36 -0.74
C LEU A 184 20.53 12.80 -0.45
N LEU A 185 21.21 13.32 0.56
CA LEU A 185 22.50 12.85 1.07
C LEU A 185 22.31 12.01 2.34
#